data_c3acb007abe6c4a069df3b5b321000eb
#
_entry.id   c3acb007abe6c4a069df3b5b321000eb
#
_cell.length_a   1.000
_cell.length_b   1.000
_cell.length_c   1.000
_cell.angle_alpha   90.00
_cell.angle_beta   90.00
_cell.angle_gamma   90.00
#
_symmetry.space_group_name_H-M   'P 1'
#
loop_
_entity.id
_entity.type
_entity.pdbx_description
1 polymer ?
#
loop_
_entity_poly.entity_id
_entity_poly.type
_entity_poly.pdbx_seq_one_letter_code
_entity_poly.pdbx_strand_id
1 'polypeptide(L)'
;MKKKQWMLVTVAAWAMAAGSAWAGGLESLEAFVKNTKSGRAEFTQTVTAPARDGQPSRVKTSTGTFEFQRPGKFKFDYQKPFAQTIVADGKTLWLYDADLNQVTQRAQAQALGSTPAALIAAAPNLRALQADFALEGEPARDGLEWVKATPKSKDGQLQSVLVGFQGEGLAALEILDSFGQRSVLKFSKVEVNPALGAGTFAFKTPAGADVLKQ
;
A
#
# COMPACT_ATOMS: atom_id res chain seq x y z
N MET A 1 20.14 -56.97 53.11
CA MET A 1 18.89 -56.23 52.79
C MET A 1 19.31 -54.96 52.06
N LYS A 2 19.19 -54.91 50.70
CA LYS A 2 19.58 -53.78 49.87
C LYS A 2 18.33 -53.14 49.30
N LYS A 3 18.00 -51.92 49.74
CA LYS A 3 16.89 -51.11 49.20
C LYS A 3 17.31 -50.45 47.88
N LYS A 4 16.65 -50.81 46.78
CA LYS A 4 16.76 -50.11 45.47
C LYS A 4 15.85 -48.90 45.52
N GLN A 5 16.43 -47.70 45.42
CA GLN A 5 15.70 -46.42 45.13
C GLN A 5 15.52 -46.33 43.64
N TRP A 6 14.26 -46.16 43.19
CA TRP A 6 13.89 -45.81 41.82
C TRP A 6 13.83 -44.29 41.73
N MET A 7 14.69 -43.75 40.88
CA MET A 7 14.64 -42.36 40.46
C MET A 7 13.57 -42.21 39.35
N LEU A 8 12.49 -41.49 39.69
CA LEU A 8 11.51 -41.02 38.71
C LEU A 8 12.10 -39.80 37.99
N VAL A 9 12.43 -39.93 36.72
CA VAL A 9 12.82 -38.82 35.83
C VAL A 9 11.51 -38.24 35.27
N THR A 10 11.14 -37.08 35.78
CA THR A 10 10.04 -36.26 35.25
C THR A 10 10.58 -35.50 34.03
N VAL A 11 10.20 -35.93 32.84
CA VAL A 11 10.42 -35.18 31.57
C VAL A 11 9.35 -34.09 31.53
N ALA A 12 9.75 -32.85 31.82
CA ALA A 12 8.92 -31.66 31.57
C ALA A 12 8.90 -31.36 30.06
N ALA A 13 7.80 -31.69 29.42
CA ALA A 13 7.56 -31.30 28.04
C ALA A 13 7.28 -29.79 27.99
N TRP A 14 8.26 -29.03 27.49
CA TRP A 14 8.04 -27.64 27.10
C TRP A 14 7.19 -27.63 25.83
N ALA A 15 5.90 -27.40 25.98
CA ALA A 15 5.05 -27.00 24.88
C ALA A 15 5.43 -25.58 24.49
N MET A 16 6.26 -25.42 23.44
CA MET A 16 6.44 -24.13 22.78
C MET A 16 5.09 -23.77 22.16
N ALA A 17 4.40 -22.82 22.81
CA ALA A 17 3.27 -22.12 22.20
C ALA A 17 3.83 -21.34 20.99
N ALA A 18 3.61 -21.88 19.79
CA ALA A 18 3.73 -21.14 18.55
C ALA A 18 2.62 -20.07 18.59
N GLY A 19 2.87 -18.97 19.29
CA GLY A 19 2.02 -17.79 19.35
C GLY A 19 1.97 -17.16 17.95
N SER A 20 0.79 -17.15 17.44
CA SER A 20 0.25 -16.52 16.25
C SER A 20 1.09 -15.35 15.70
N ALA A 21 1.88 -15.65 14.66
CA ALA A 21 2.58 -14.68 13.80
C ALA A 21 1.62 -13.79 12.95
N TRP A 22 0.35 -13.74 13.32
CA TRP A 22 -0.69 -13.02 12.56
C TRP A 22 -0.99 -11.61 13.11
N ALA A 23 -0.50 -11.31 14.31
CA ALA A 23 -0.71 -10.00 14.95
C ALA A 23 0.21 -8.91 14.38
N GLY A 24 1.44 -9.26 13.99
CA GLY A 24 2.49 -8.31 13.61
C GLY A 24 2.10 -7.33 12.50
N GLY A 25 1.42 -7.79 11.46
CA GLY A 25 1.04 -6.90 10.35
C GLY A 25 0.04 -5.82 10.74
N LEU A 26 -0.98 -6.14 11.55
CA LEU A 26 -1.95 -5.15 12.04
C LEU A 26 -1.29 -4.15 13.00
N GLU A 27 -0.39 -4.62 13.86
CA GLU A 27 0.38 -3.77 14.76
C GLU A 27 1.30 -2.83 13.97
N SER A 28 1.98 -3.33 12.94
CA SER A 28 2.81 -2.52 12.04
C SER A 28 1.99 -1.47 11.29
N LEU A 29 0.80 -1.81 10.81
CA LEU A 29 -0.11 -0.84 10.19
C LEU A 29 -0.56 0.23 11.18
N GLU A 30 -0.92 -0.15 12.41
CA GLU A 30 -1.33 0.80 13.45
C GLU A 30 -0.19 1.74 13.82
N ALA A 31 1.01 1.21 14.06
CA ALA A 31 2.22 1.99 14.33
C ALA A 31 2.54 2.95 13.17
N PHE A 32 2.49 2.47 11.93
CA PHE A 32 2.69 3.28 10.73
C PHE A 32 1.69 4.45 10.64
N VAL A 33 0.40 4.18 10.80
CA VAL A 33 -0.64 5.21 10.72
C VAL A 33 -0.51 6.23 11.85
N LYS A 34 -0.15 5.78 13.06
CA LYS A 34 0.03 6.63 14.24
C LYS A 34 1.28 7.50 14.16
N ASN A 35 2.41 6.92 13.77
CA ASN A 35 3.74 7.53 13.88
C ASN A 35 4.19 8.25 12.60
N THR A 36 3.69 7.84 11.41
CA THR A 36 4.13 8.38 10.12
C THR A 36 3.14 9.41 9.60
N LYS A 37 3.51 10.68 9.66
CA LYS A 37 2.68 11.80 9.17
C LYS A 37 2.97 12.16 7.72
N SER A 38 4.20 11.91 7.28
CA SER A 38 4.64 12.08 5.90
C SER A 38 5.64 11.00 5.51
N GLY A 39 5.82 10.79 4.22
CA GLY A 39 6.80 9.84 3.71
C GLY A 39 7.23 10.20 2.30
N ARG A 40 8.42 9.75 1.95
CA ARG A 40 8.96 9.76 0.59
C ARG A 40 9.62 8.43 0.32
N ALA A 41 9.47 7.91 -0.90
CA ALA A 41 10.13 6.69 -1.34
C ALA A 41 10.32 6.69 -2.86
N GLU A 42 11.27 5.91 -3.32
CA GLU A 42 11.27 5.43 -4.71
C GLU A 42 10.42 4.16 -4.80
N PHE A 43 9.82 3.91 -5.95
CA PHE A 43 9.08 2.66 -6.16
C PHE A 43 9.41 2.00 -7.51
N THR A 44 9.29 0.68 -7.51
CA THR A 44 9.16 -0.13 -8.71
C THR A 44 7.81 -0.81 -8.68
N GLN A 45 7.00 -0.60 -9.71
CA GLN A 45 5.70 -1.22 -9.88
C GLN A 45 5.76 -2.25 -11.01
N THR A 46 5.28 -3.45 -10.74
CA THR A 46 5.06 -4.50 -11.74
C THR A 46 3.58 -4.81 -11.85
N VAL A 47 3.02 -4.57 -13.02
CA VAL A 47 1.61 -4.87 -13.33
C VAL A 47 1.56 -6.12 -14.19
N THR A 48 0.81 -7.12 -13.74
CA THR A 48 0.58 -8.38 -14.46
C THR A 48 -0.91 -8.46 -14.80
N ALA A 49 -1.22 -8.36 -16.08
CA ALA A 49 -2.58 -8.62 -16.57
C ALA A 49 -2.84 -10.13 -16.63
N PRO A 50 -4.07 -10.61 -16.34
CA PRO A 50 -4.40 -12.02 -16.47
C PRO A 50 -4.18 -12.51 -17.90
N ALA A 51 -3.83 -13.79 -18.02
CA ALA A 51 -3.78 -14.46 -19.32
C ALA A 51 -5.17 -14.39 -19.97
N ARG A 52 -5.22 -14.13 -21.27
CA ARG A 52 -6.43 -14.25 -22.08
C ARG A 52 -6.28 -15.46 -22.99
N ASP A 53 -7.40 -16.00 -23.46
CA ASP A 53 -7.43 -17.19 -24.28
C ASP A 53 -6.33 -17.18 -25.36
N GLY A 54 -5.39 -18.14 -25.27
CA GLY A 54 -4.27 -18.29 -26.19
C GLY A 54 -3.14 -17.24 -26.10
N GLN A 55 -3.18 -16.30 -25.13
CA GLN A 55 -2.13 -15.29 -24.95
C GLN A 55 -1.53 -15.37 -23.54
N PRO A 56 -0.19 -15.27 -23.40
CA PRO A 56 0.45 -15.23 -22.09
C PRO A 56 0.09 -13.93 -21.35
N SER A 57 0.22 -13.95 -20.02
CA SER A 57 0.09 -12.77 -19.18
C SER A 57 1.04 -11.67 -19.65
N ARG A 58 0.53 -10.45 -19.73
CA ARG A 58 1.36 -9.27 -20.04
C ARG A 58 1.89 -8.66 -18.75
N VAL A 59 3.20 -8.43 -18.74
CA VAL A 59 3.88 -7.80 -17.59
C VAL A 59 4.43 -6.44 -18.03
N LYS A 60 4.12 -5.41 -17.25
CA LYS A 60 4.63 -4.04 -17.43
C LYS A 60 5.32 -3.62 -16.14
N THR A 61 6.54 -3.08 -16.24
CA THR A 61 7.28 -2.51 -15.11
C THR A 61 7.40 -1.01 -15.27
N SER A 62 7.13 -0.28 -14.19
CA SER A 62 7.27 1.18 -14.11
C SER A 62 8.06 1.54 -12.87
N THR A 63 8.78 2.67 -12.92
CA THR A 63 9.53 3.21 -11.77
C THR A 63 9.18 4.67 -11.56
N GLY A 64 9.34 5.15 -10.33
CA GLY A 64 9.06 6.53 -10.00
C GLY A 64 9.29 6.85 -8.52
N THR A 65 8.73 7.98 -8.10
CA THR A 65 8.78 8.44 -6.71
C THR A 65 7.36 8.56 -6.15
N PHE A 66 7.25 8.29 -4.85
CA PHE A 66 6.02 8.42 -4.09
C PHE A 66 6.26 9.32 -2.89
N GLU A 67 5.39 10.29 -2.70
CA GLU A 67 5.37 11.18 -1.55
C GLU A 67 3.96 11.26 -0.98
N PHE A 68 3.86 11.36 0.35
CA PHE A 68 2.57 11.59 1.00
C PHE A 68 2.69 12.44 2.25
N GLN A 69 1.59 13.08 2.61
CA GLN A 69 1.41 13.81 3.86
C GLN A 69 -0.03 13.64 4.34
N ARG A 70 -0.19 13.09 5.54
CA ARG A 70 -1.51 12.93 6.16
C ARG A 70 -2.08 14.25 6.67
N PRO A 71 -3.40 14.42 6.57
CA PRO A 71 -4.35 13.54 5.91
C PRO A 71 -4.45 13.85 4.40
N GLY A 72 -4.66 12.81 3.62
CA GLY A 72 -5.19 12.90 2.25
C GLY A 72 -4.28 13.41 1.14
N LYS A 73 -3.05 13.85 1.41
CA LYS A 73 -2.17 14.36 0.36
C LYS A 73 -1.19 13.29 -0.09
N PHE A 74 -1.07 13.11 -1.42
CA PHE A 74 -0.07 12.21 -1.98
C PHE A 74 0.30 12.63 -3.42
N LYS A 75 1.47 12.14 -3.86
CA LYS A 75 1.98 12.29 -5.21
C LYS A 75 2.67 11.01 -5.64
N PHE A 76 2.27 10.46 -6.78
CA PHE A 76 3.02 9.50 -7.55
C PHE A 76 3.60 10.19 -8.78
N ASP A 77 4.88 10.04 -9.00
CA ASP A 77 5.57 10.59 -10.16
C ASP A 77 6.26 9.44 -10.89
N TYR A 78 5.56 8.88 -11.89
CA TYR A 78 6.09 7.82 -12.75
C TYR A 78 7.09 8.43 -13.73
N GLN A 79 8.26 7.81 -13.82
CA GLN A 79 9.37 8.29 -14.64
C GLN A 79 9.62 7.38 -15.84
N LYS A 80 9.46 6.09 -15.68
CA LYS A 80 9.70 5.09 -16.73
C LYS A 80 8.57 4.04 -16.73
N PRO A 81 8.24 3.47 -17.91
CA PRO A 81 8.67 3.86 -19.25
C PRO A 81 7.97 5.13 -19.75
N PHE A 82 6.82 5.52 -19.17
CA PHE A 82 6.00 6.68 -19.57
C PHE A 82 5.87 7.62 -18.37
N ALA A 83 6.08 8.90 -18.63
CA ALA A 83 5.95 9.92 -17.59
C ALA A 83 4.47 10.20 -17.29
N GLN A 84 4.07 9.97 -16.04
CA GLN A 84 2.72 10.23 -15.55
C GLN A 84 2.81 10.76 -14.12
N THR A 85 2.03 11.78 -13.80
CA THR A 85 1.98 12.33 -12.44
C THR A 85 0.57 12.24 -11.89
N ILE A 86 0.42 11.68 -10.69
CA ILE A 86 -0.83 11.65 -9.94
C ILE A 86 -0.62 12.48 -8.69
N VAL A 87 -1.41 13.53 -8.50
CA VAL A 87 -1.35 14.41 -7.34
C VAL A 87 -2.72 14.48 -6.67
N ALA A 88 -2.73 14.36 -5.35
CA ALA A 88 -3.90 14.63 -4.51
C ALA A 88 -3.54 15.66 -3.45
N ASP A 89 -4.31 16.73 -3.34
CA ASP A 89 -4.06 17.84 -2.41
C ASP A 89 -4.90 17.80 -1.12
N GLY A 90 -5.75 16.77 -0.99
CA GLY A 90 -6.73 16.61 0.08
C GLY A 90 -8.17 16.94 -0.35
N LYS A 91 -8.37 17.49 -1.55
CA LYS A 91 -9.69 17.83 -2.12
C LYS A 91 -9.85 17.33 -3.54
N THR A 92 -8.83 17.54 -4.36
CA THR A 92 -8.80 17.25 -5.78
C THR A 92 -7.71 16.24 -6.08
N LEU A 93 -7.99 15.33 -7.00
CA LEU A 93 -7.04 14.41 -7.59
C LEU A 93 -6.84 14.80 -9.04
N TRP A 94 -5.58 14.99 -9.43
CA TRP A 94 -5.15 15.20 -10.80
C TRP A 94 -4.32 14.01 -11.27
N LEU A 95 -4.59 13.58 -12.50
CA LEU A 95 -3.77 12.62 -13.21
C LEU A 95 -3.30 13.30 -14.48
N TYR A 96 -2.00 13.49 -14.63
CA TYR A 96 -1.38 14.07 -15.82
C TYR A 96 -0.62 13.01 -16.58
N ASP A 97 -0.98 12.81 -17.84
CA ASP A 97 -0.27 11.98 -18.80
C ASP A 97 0.55 12.88 -19.69
N ALA A 98 1.88 12.76 -19.61
CA ALA A 98 2.79 13.65 -20.33
C ALA A 98 2.82 13.37 -21.84
N ASP A 99 2.67 12.11 -22.24
CA ASP A 99 2.69 11.71 -23.65
C ASP A 99 1.46 12.18 -24.40
N LEU A 100 0.31 12.22 -23.71
CA LEU A 100 -0.95 12.74 -24.26
C LEU A 100 -1.14 14.24 -24.01
N ASN A 101 -0.30 14.85 -23.19
CA ASN A 101 -0.47 16.22 -22.67
C ASN A 101 -1.88 16.45 -22.13
N GLN A 102 -2.40 15.48 -21.34
CA GLN A 102 -3.77 15.48 -20.87
C GLN A 102 -3.83 15.41 -19.34
N VAL A 103 -4.71 16.21 -18.74
CA VAL A 103 -5.00 16.22 -17.30
C VAL A 103 -6.41 15.71 -17.07
N THR A 104 -6.58 14.68 -16.23
CA THR A 104 -7.87 14.30 -15.68
C THR A 104 -7.97 14.87 -14.26
N GLN A 105 -9.03 15.62 -13.99
CA GLN A 105 -9.33 16.21 -12.69
C GLN A 105 -10.63 15.61 -12.14
N ARG A 106 -10.62 15.16 -10.87
CA ARG A 106 -11.83 14.66 -10.19
C ARG A 106 -11.80 14.99 -8.69
N ALA A 107 -12.97 14.93 -8.05
CA ALA A 107 -13.05 15.05 -6.61
C ALA A 107 -12.30 13.88 -5.94
N GLN A 108 -11.35 14.19 -5.04
CA GLN A 108 -10.53 13.17 -4.39
C GLN A 108 -11.38 12.20 -3.56
N ALA A 109 -12.43 12.66 -2.89
CA ALA A 109 -13.31 11.83 -2.09
C ALA A 109 -13.95 10.65 -2.88
N GLN A 110 -14.22 10.86 -4.17
CA GLN A 110 -14.77 9.81 -5.05
C GLN A 110 -13.70 8.77 -5.47
N ALA A 111 -12.42 9.16 -5.43
CA ALA A 111 -11.33 8.30 -5.85
C ALA A 111 -10.68 7.53 -4.69
N LEU A 112 -10.74 8.05 -3.46
CA LEU A 112 -10.03 7.50 -2.31
C LEU A 112 -10.56 6.14 -1.85
N GLY A 113 -11.88 5.94 -1.86
CA GLY A 113 -12.51 4.68 -1.42
C GLY A 113 -12.14 3.46 -2.28
N SER A 114 -11.54 3.68 -3.45
CA SER A 114 -11.16 2.63 -4.39
C SER A 114 -9.68 2.64 -4.76
N THR A 115 -8.84 3.46 -4.11
CA THR A 115 -7.43 3.57 -4.45
C THR A 115 -6.52 3.11 -3.32
N PRO A 116 -5.45 2.34 -3.61
CA PRO A 116 -4.46 1.94 -2.61
C PRO A 116 -3.77 3.11 -1.90
N ALA A 117 -3.68 4.26 -2.58
CA ALA A 117 -3.14 5.48 -2.00
C ALA A 117 -3.96 5.98 -0.79
N ALA A 118 -5.27 5.66 -0.74
CA ALA A 118 -6.13 5.97 0.40
C ALA A 118 -5.66 5.27 1.68
N LEU A 119 -5.23 4.01 1.58
CA LEU A 119 -4.69 3.25 2.70
C LEU A 119 -3.44 3.90 3.28
N ILE A 120 -2.58 4.46 2.43
CA ILE A 120 -1.31 5.01 2.84
C ILE A 120 -1.46 6.47 3.28
N ALA A 121 -2.14 7.28 2.48
CA ALA A 121 -2.09 8.73 2.59
C ALA A 121 -3.33 9.37 3.23
N ALA A 122 -4.52 8.81 3.02
CA ALA A 122 -5.77 9.50 3.37
C ALA A 122 -6.17 9.31 4.83
N ALA A 123 -6.01 8.11 5.38
CA ALA A 123 -6.57 7.81 6.69
C ALA A 123 -5.81 8.53 7.82
N PRO A 124 -6.47 9.32 8.63
CA PRO A 124 -5.86 9.98 9.77
C PRO A 124 -5.53 9.01 10.91
N ASN A 125 -6.21 7.89 10.99
CA ASN A 125 -6.02 6.85 12.00
C ASN A 125 -6.60 5.51 11.52
N LEU A 126 -6.31 4.43 12.26
CA LEU A 126 -6.75 3.06 11.93
C LEU A 126 -8.28 2.92 11.88
N ARG A 127 -9.02 3.61 12.76
CA ARG A 127 -10.49 3.58 12.78
C ARG A 127 -11.09 4.11 11.46
N ALA A 128 -10.48 5.16 10.89
CA ALA A 128 -10.91 5.70 9.60
C ALA A 128 -10.66 4.69 8.45
N LEU A 129 -9.52 3.98 8.48
CA LEU A 129 -9.28 2.88 7.55
C LEU A 129 -10.32 1.76 7.69
N GLN A 130 -10.64 1.39 8.93
CA GLN A 130 -11.64 0.36 9.24
C GLN A 130 -13.07 0.76 8.86
N ALA A 131 -13.35 2.05 8.65
CA ALA A 131 -14.64 2.47 8.13
C ALA A 131 -14.85 1.98 6.69
N ASP A 132 -13.81 2.08 5.85
CA ASP A 132 -13.86 1.79 4.42
C ASP A 132 -13.37 0.38 4.06
N PHE A 133 -12.52 -0.23 4.90
CA PHE A 133 -11.88 -1.52 4.64
C PHE A 133 -12.06 -2.50 5.81
N ALA A 134 -12.22 -3.78 5.48
CA ALA A 134 -11.96 -4.87 6.39
C ALA A 134 -10.45 -5.13 6.41
N LEU A 135 -9.84 -5.13 7.60
CA LEU A 135 -8.41 -5.32 7.80
C LEU A 135 -8.14 -6.66 8.46
N GLU A 136 -7.27 -7.46 7.87
CA GLU A 136 -6.90 -8.80 8.34
C GLU A 136 -5.37 -8.94 8.33
N GLY A 137 -4.80 -9.48 9.42
CA GLY A 137 -3.39 -9.86 9.42
C GLY A 137 -3.16 -11.07 8.52
N GLU A 138 -2.08 -11.04 7.75
CA GLU A 138 -1.67 -12.14 6.90
C GLU A 138 -0.36 -12.76 7.41
N PRO A 139 -0.05 -14.03 7.08
CA PRO A 139 1.22 -14.63 7.46
C PRO A 139 2.42 -13.82 6.93
N ALA A 140 3.45 -13.67 7.78
CA ALA A 140 4.69 -13.03 7.36
C ALA A 140 5.33 -13.82 6.22
N ARG A 141 5.81 -13.14 5.19
CA ARG A 141 6.53 -13.71 4.06
C ARG A 141 7.54 -12.73 3.49
N ASP A 142 8.61 -13.24 2.92
CA ASP A 142 9.70 -12.45 2.32
C ASP A 142 10.33 -11.42 3.28
N GLY A 143 10.31 -11.73 4.60
CA GLY A 143 10.82 -10.82 5.64
C GLY A 143 9.91 -9.62 5.92
N LEU A 144 8.68 -9.62 5.42
CA LEU A 144 7.68 -8.57 5.63
C LEU A 144 6.49 -9.10 6.44
N GLU A 145 5.93 -8.21 7.23
CA GLU A 145 4.65 -8.39 7.90
C GLU A 145 3.54 -7.82 7.01
N TRP A 146 2.46 -8.59 6.83
CA TRP A 146 1.44 -8.26 5.86
C TRP A 146 0.07 -8.02 6.49
N VAL A 147 -0.63 -7.02 5.94
CA VAL A 147 -2.04 -6.74 6.23
C VAL A 147 -2.80 -6.76 4.93
N LYS A 148 -3.89 -7.51 4.90
CA LYS A 148 -4.88 -7.46 3.83
C LYS A 148 -5.96 -6.46 4.17
N ALA A 149 -6.22 -5.56 3.24
CA ALA A 149 -7.32 -4.62 3.28
C ALA A 149 -8.29 -4.91 2.13
N THR A 150 -9.53 -5.25 2.50
CA THR A 150 -10.60 -5.54 1.55
C THR A 150 -11.62 -4.41 1.60
N PRO A 151 -11.91 -3.70 0.49
CA PRO A 151 -12.92 -2.66 0.47
C PRO A 151 -14.29 -3.21 0.91
N LYS A 152 -15.01 -2.45 1.73
CA LYS A 152 -16.37 -2.81 2.14
C LYS A 152 -17.41 -2.46 1.06
N SER A 153 -17.15 -1.39 0.29
CA SER A 153 -17.93 -1.09 -0.91
C SER A 153 -17.55 -2.03 -2.04
N LYS A 154 -18.53 -2.55 -2.76
CA LYS A 154 -18.37 -3.42 -3.93
C LYS A 154 -18.41 -2.67 -5.26
N ASP A 155 -18.65 -1.36 -5.21
CA ASP A 155 -18.85 -0.54 -6.42
C ASP A 155 -17.55 -0.12 -7.09
N GLY A 156 -16.40 -0.42 -6.44
CA GLY A 156 -15.06 -0.10 -6.93
C GLY A 156 -14.43 -1.23 -7.74
N GLN A 157 -13.38 -0.88 -8.49
CA GLN A 157 -12.57 -1.85 -9.23
C GLN A 157 -11.50 -2.54 -8.35
N LEU A 158 -11.36 -2.15 -7.10
CA LEU A 158 -10.40 -2.72 -6.17
C LEU A 158 -10.99 -3.94 -5.46
N GLN A 159 -10.35 -5.10 -5.62
CA GLN A 159 -10.73 -6.32 -4.92
C GLN A 159 -10.04 -6.44 -3.56
N SER A 160 -8.73 -6.25 -3.51
CA SER A 160 -7.96 -6.26 -2.25
C SER A 160 -6.62 -5.56 -2.41
N VAL A 161 -6.07 -5.13 -1.27
CA VAL A 161 -4.70 -4.64 -1.16
C VAL A 161 -4.01 -5.38 -0.01
N LEU A 162 -2.80 -5.89 -0.27
CA LEU A 162 -1.91 -6.30 0.79
C LEU A 162 -0.86 -5.20 0.99
N VAL A 163 -0.68 -4.82 2.24
CA VAL A 163 0.32 -3.83 2.65
C VAL A 163 1.41 -4.57 3.40
N GLY A 164 2.64 -4.50 2.89
CA GLY A 164 3.81 -5.15 3.48
C GLY A 164 4.67 -4.15 4.22
N PHE A 165 5.03 -4.50 5.46
CA PHE A 165 5.86 -3.69 6.34
C PHE A 165 7.17 -4.40 6.66
N GLN A 166 8.24 -3.63 6.75
CA GLN A 166 9.51 -4.06 7.35
C GLN A 166 9.67 -3.27 8.65
N GLY A 167 9.34 -3.90 9.78
CA GLY A 167 9.14 -3.18 11.02
C GLY A 167 7.99 -2.15 10.87
N GLU A 168 8.21 -0.89 11.25
CA GLU A 168 7.23 0.19 11.07
C GLU A 168 7.27 0.84 9.67
N GLY A 169 8.19 0.42 8.79
CA GLY A 169 8.39 0.99 7.47
C GLY A 169 7.51 0.33 6.40
N LEU A 170 6.85 1.14 5.57
CA LEU A 170 6.16 0.65 4.37
C LEU A 170 7.19 0.09 3.38
N ALA A 171 7.05 -1.18 2.99
CA ALA A 171 7.98 -1.87 2.09
C ALA A 171 7.34 -2.28 0.76
N ALA A 172 6.07 -2.69 0.76
CA ALA A 172 5.42 -3.16 -0.44
C ALA A 172 3.89 -2.96 -0.42
N LEU A 173 3.30 -2.89 -1.61
CA LEU A 173 1.86 -3.01 -1.83
C LEU A 173 1.62 -4.06 -2.89
N GLU A 174 0.65 -4.95 -2.68
CA GLU A 174 0.12 -5.81 -3.71
C GLU A 174 -1.36 -5.52 -3.88
N ILE A 175 -1.77 -5.21 -5.09
CA ILE A 175 -3.11 -4.77 -5.43
C ILE A 175 -3.70 -5.80 -6.37
N LEU A 176 -4.89 -6.26 -6.08
CA LEU A 176 -5.70 -7.07 -6.96
C LEU A 176 -6.96 -6.30 -7.32
N ASP A 177 -7.20 -6.13 -8.61
CA ASP A 177 -8.43 -5.50 -9.10
C ASP A 177 -9.50 -6.54 -9.48
N SER A 178 -10.72 -6.05 -9.74
CA SER A 178 -11.87 -6.88 -10.11
C SER A 178 -11.74 -7.55 -11.48
N PHE A 179 -10.75 -7.16 -12.29
CA PHE A 179 -10.45 -7.75 -13.60
C PHE A 179 -9.37 -8.83 -13.50
N GLY A 180 -8.87 -9.13 -12.27
CA GLY A 180 -7.80 -10.10 -12.03
C GLY A 180 -6.40 -9.57 -12.33
N GLN A 181 -6.24 -8.25 -12.58
CA GLN A 181 -4.93 -7.65 -12.74
C GLN A 181 -4.26 -7.51 -11.37
N ARG A 182 -3.01 -7.94 -11.30
CA ARG A 182 -2.17 -7.81 -10.10
C ARG A 182 -1.12 -6.75 -10.31
N SER A 183 -1.05 -5.81 -9.37
CA SER A 183 -0.03 -4.77 -9.34
C SER A 183 0.79 -4.90 -8.05
N VAL A 184 2.11 -4.99 -8.16
CA VAL A 184 3.03 -5.07 -7.04
C VAL A 184 3.92 -3.84 -7.06
N LEU A 185 3.85 -3.02 -6.00
CA LEU A 185 4.77 -1.92 -5.76
C LEU A 185 5.76 -2.33 -4.69
N LYS A 186 7.05 -2.17 -4.98
CA LYS A 186 8.13 -2.32 -3.98
C LYS A 186 8.73 -0.95 -3.74
N PHE A 187 8.80 -0.55 -2.48
CA PHE A 187 9.38 0.72 -2.07
C PHE A 187 10.84 0.56 -1.67
N SER A 188 11.63 1.57 -2.00
CA SER A 188 13.04 1.68 -1.65
C SER A 188 13.36 3.11 -1.25
N LYS A 189 14.49 3.33 -0.55
CA LYS A 189 14.90 4.65 -0.06
C LYS A 189 13.80 5.36 0.72
N VAL A 190 13.14 4.62 1.59
CA VAL A 190 12.00 5.12 2.36
C VAL A 190 12.48 6.11 3.43
N GLU A 191 11.95 7.32 3.36
CA GLU A 191 12.15 8.37 4.37
C GLU A 191 10.85 8.54 5.16
N VAL A 192 10.93 8.41 6.47
CA VAL A 192 9.78 8.59 7.38
C VAL A 192 9.81 10.00 7.95
N ASN A 193 8.68 10.69 7.89
CA ASN A 193 8.50 12.06 8.35
C ASN A 193 9.53 13.08 7.77
N PRO A 194 9.86 13.02 6.44
CA PRO A 194 10.72 14.01 5.85
C PRO A 194 10.06 15.40 5.86
N ALA A 195 10.86 16.45 5.86
CA ALA A 195 10.36 17.79 5.61
C ALA A 195 9.99 17.91 4.13
N LEU A 196 8.68 17.98 3.83
CA LEU A 196 8.16 18.17 2.48
C LEU A 196 7.90 19.66 2.23
N GLY A 197 8.28 20.15 1.05
CA GLY A 197 8.06 21.54 0.65
C GLY A 197 6.56 21.87 0.55
N ALA A 198 6.18 23.11 0.81
CA ALA A 198 4.79 23.57 0.76
C ALA A 198 4.11 23.32 -0.62
N GLY A 199 4.90 23.27 -1.70
CA GLY A 199 4.42 23.02 -3.06
C GLY A 199 4.39 21.55 -3.49
N THR A 200 4.81 20.59 -2.66
CA THR A 200 4.94 19.16 -3.06
C THR A 200 3.65 18.58 -3.63
N PHE A 201 2.50 18.98 -3.08
CA PHE A 201 1.17 18.49 -3.48
C PHE A 201 0.35 19.54 -4.25
N ALA A 202 0.99 20.62 -4.71
CA ALA A 202 0.36 21.59 -5.57
C ALA A 202 0.49 21.15 -7.04
N PHE A 203 -0.65 20.98 -7.70
CA PHE A 203 -0.65 20.68 -9.13
C PHE A 203 -0.85 21.97 -9.94
N LYS A 204 0.00 22.17 -10.95
CA LYS A 204 -0.16 23.24 -11.93
C LYS A 204 -0.33 22.60 -13.29
N THR A 205 -1.46 22.87 -13.93
CA THR A 205 -1.73 22.38 -15.30
C THR A 205 -0.64 22.83 -16.24
N PRO A 206 0.02 21.90 -16.96
CA PRO A 206 1.01 22.25 -17.97
C PRO A 206 0.41 23.08 -19.11
N ALA A 207 1.25 23.89 -19.76
CA ALA A 207 0.81 24.73 -20.87
C ALA A 207 0.30 23.86 -22.04
N GLY A 208 -0.87 24.19 -22.57
CA GLY A 208 -1.49 23.49 -23.67
C GLY A 208 -2.04 22.10 -23.35
N ALA A 209 -2.10 21.71 -22.07
CA ALA A 209 -2.70 20.44 -21.69
C ALA A 209 -4.23 20.47 -21.77
N ASP A 210 -4.80 19.41 -22.34
CA ASP A 210 -6.25 19.19 -22.32
C ASP A 210 -6.71 18.79 -20.91
N VAL A 211 -7.78 19.45 -20.40
CA VAL A 211 -8.29 19.17 -19.05
C VAL A 211 -9.65 18.52 -19.12
N LEU A 212 -9.73 17.26 -18.67
CA LEU A 212 -10.96 16.50 -18.50
C LEU A 212 -11.42 16.58 -17.05
N LYS A 213 -12.61 17.12 -16.79
CA LYS A 213 -13.23 17.16 -15.45
C LYS A 213 -14.25 16.02 -15.34
N GLN A 214 -14.16 15.24 -14.28
CA GLN A 214 -15.04 14.11 -13.95
C GLN A 214 -15.67 14.28 -12.56
#